data_c9e920621cedb728353cd95b5a43e8a2
#
_entry.id   c9e920621cedb728353cd95b5a43e8a2
#
_cell.length_a   1.000
_cell.length_b   1.000
_cell.length_c   1.000
_cell.angle_alpha   90.00
_cell.angle_beta   90.00
_cell.angle_gamma   90.00
#
_symmetry.space_group_name_H-M   'P 1'
#
loop_
_entity.id
_entity.type
_entity.pdbx_description
1 polymer ?
#
loop_
_entity_poly.entity_id
_entity_poly.type
_entity_poly.pdbx_seq_one_letter_code
_entity_poly.pdbx_strand_id
1 'polypeptide(L)'
;PEKYTALGGKIPKGALLIGAPGTGKTLLAKAVAGEAKVPFYSLSGSDFVEMFVGVGASRVRDLFKQAKEKSPAIIFIDEIDAIGRARGKSNFSGSNDERENTLNQLLTEMDGFGTNTNVIVLAATNRADVLDTALMRAGRFDRQIFVDLPDVRERKEIFEVHLRPIKKDKDLDTDFLSKQTPGFSGADIANVCNEAALIAARKGNKSVGKQDFLDAVDRIVGGLEKKNKIITPAEKRSVAFHEAGHATISWMLEHASPLVKVTIVPRGRSLGAAWYLPEERLIVHPEQMLDEMCAALGGRAAEKVIFNKISTGALSDLEKVTKQARAMVTVYGLSDKIGNLTYYDSSGQNEYGFTKPYSEQTAELIDKEISNIIEEQYQRAIKLLEANKDKLTELAEVLLEKEVIFKDNLEKIFGKRPFDKKDEPSSEEE
;
A
#
# COMPACT_ATOMS: atom_id res chain seq x y z
N PRO A 1 0.51 -36.30 4.58
CA PRO A 1 -0.56 -36.71 3.65
C PRO A 1 -1.41 -37.84 4.19
N GLU A 2 -0.79 -38.91 4.74
CA GLU A 2 -1.46 -40.14 5.17
C GLU A 2 -2.57 -39.92 6.21
N LYS A 3 -2.40 -38.98 7.15
CA LYS A 3 -3.41 -38.67 8.17
C LYS A 3 -4.72 -38.13 7.56
N TYR A 4 -4.63 -37.40 6.45
CA TYR A 4 -5.81 -36.83 5.78
C TYR A 4 -6.50 -37.85 4.88
N THR A 5 -5.73 -38.64 4.14
CA THR A 5 -6.26 -39.71 3.27
C THR A 5 -6.89 -40.84 4.06
N ALA A 6 -6.38 -41.16 5.25
CA ALA A 6 -6.98 -42.14 6.16
C ALA A 6 -8.39 -41.76 6.61
N LEU A 7 -8.75 -40.50 6.62
CA LEU A 7 -10.09 -40.00 6.93
C LEU A 7 -10.96 -39.77 5.68
N GLY A 8 -10.49 -40.18 4.49
CA GLY A 8 -11.18 -39.99 3.21
C GLY A 8 -11.05 -38.56 2.65
N GLY A 9 -10.19 -37.70 3.23
CA GLY A 9 -9.94 -36.35 2.76
C GLY A 9 -9.16 -36.37 1.45
N LYS A 10 -9.56 -35.50 0.51
CA LYS A 10 -8.78 -35.23 -0.73
C LYS A 10 -7.81 -34.09 -0.48
N ILE A 11 -6.53 -34.33 -0.78
CA ILE A 11 -5.49 -33.28 -0.69
C ILE A 11 -5.74 -32.25 -1.77
N PRO A 12 -5.78 -30.92 -1.46
CA PRO A 12 -5.87 -29.87 -2.46
C PRO A 12 -4.71 -29.97 -3.43
N LYS A 13 -5.00 -29.86 -4.74
CA LYS A 13 -3.97 -29.93 -5.79
C LYS A 13 -3.29 -28.60 -6.03
N GLY A 14 -3.95 -27.48 -5.72
CA GLY A 14 -3.43 -26.15 -5.96
C GLY A 14 -3.85 -25.14 -4.90
N ALA A 15 -2.97 -24.16 -4.66
CA ALA A 15 -3.27 -23.00 -3.84
C ALA A 15 -2.79 -21.72 -4.53
N LEU A 16 -3.59 -20.66 -4.41
CA LEU A 16 -3.31 -19.35 -4.98
C LEU A 16 -2.93 -18.38 -3.84
N LEU A 17 -1.72 -17.83 -3.91
CA LEU A 17 -1.22 -16.79 -3.03
C LEU A 17 -1.60 -15.43 -3.62
N ILE A 18 -2.39 -14.66 -2.89
CA ILE A 18 -2.91 -13.36 -3.32
C ILE A 18 -2.39 -12.29 -2.38
N GLY A 19 -1.83 -11.21 -2.90
CA GLY A 19 -1.37 -10.11 -2.05
C GLY A 19 -0.61 -9.05 -2.83
N ALA A 20 -0.33 -7.92 -2.17
CA ALA A 20 0.43 -6.81 -2.76
C ALA A 20 1.85 -7.24 -3.18
N PRO A 21 2.49 -6.52 -4.11
CA PRO A 21 3.91 -6.75 -4.41
C PRO A 21 4.78 -6.63 -3.16
N GLY A 22 5.79 -7.49 -3.06
CA GLY A 22 6.76 -7.43 -1.96
C GLY A 22 6.32 -8.03 -0.63
N THR A 23 5.11 -8.62 -0.52
CA THR A 23 4.60 -9.26 0.70
C THR A 23 5.24 -10.64 1.01
N GLY A 24 6.10 -11.15 0.13
CA GLY A 24 6.84 -12.40 0.39
C GLY A 24 6.18 -13.66 -0.16
N LYS A 25 5.22 -13.57 -1.08
CA LYS A 25 4.53 -14.73 -1.68
C LYS A 25 5.50 -15.80 -2.23
N THR A 26 6.47 -15.38 -3.02
CA THR A 26 7.51 -16.26 -3.58
C THR A 26 8.41 -16.86 -2.48
N LEU A 27 8.72 -16.08 -1.44
CA LEU A 27 9.49 -16.54 -0.30
C LEU A 27 8.73 -17.60 0.50
N LEU A 28 7.44 -17.38 0.73
CA LEU A 28 6.54 -18.33 1.40
C LEU A 28 6.49 -19.67 0.66
N ALA A 29 6.32 -19.64 -0.67
CA ALA A 29 6.32 -20.86 -1.49
C ALA A 29 7.64 -21.64 -1.39
N LYS A 30 8.78 -20.94 -1.41
CA LYS A 30 10.12 -21.55 -1.22
C LYS A 30 10.27 -22.12 0.18
N ALA A 31 9.79 -21.43 1.22
CA ALA A 31 9.85 -21.89 2.60
C ALA A 31 9.04 -23.17 2.80
N VAL A 32 7.85 -23.26 2.22
CA VAL A 32 7.01 -24.47 2.25
C VAL A 32 7.74 -25.67 1.62
N ALA A 33 8.38 -25.47 0.46
CA ALA A 33 9.12 -26.53 -0.21
C ALA A 33 10.36 -26.97 0.59
N GLY A 34 11.06 -26.02 1.19
CA GLY A 34 12.21 -26.28 2.05
C GLY A 34 11.85 -27.06 3.31
N GLU A 35 10.75 -26.68 3.96
CA GLU A 35 10.25 -27.37 5.16
C GLU A 35 9.75 -28.79 4.81
N ALA A 36 9.05 -28.94 3.69
CA ALA A 36 8.60 -30.24 3.19
C ALA A 36 9.73 -31.10 2.63
N LYS A 37 10.93 -30.53 2.37
CA LYS A 37 12.10 -31.19 1.77
C LYS A 37 11.78 -31.86 0.44
N VAL A 38 11.01 -31.20 -0.40
CA VAL A 38 10.61 -31.68 -1.73
C VAL A 38 11.19 -30.81 -2.84
N PRO A 39 11.38 -31.36 -4.05
CA PRO A 39 11.78 -30.58 -5.22
C PRO A 39 10.84 -29.40 -5.47
N PHE A 40 11.42 -28.24 -5.80
CA PHE A 40 10.73 -27.00 -6.06
C PHE A 40 11.03 -26.52 -7.48
N TYR A 41 9.99 -26.45 -8.31
CA TYR A 41 10.06 -25.96 -9.68
C TYR A 41 9.38 -24.59 -9.74
N SER A 42 10.12 -23.56 -10.10
CA SER A 42 9.62 -22.19 -10.14
C SER A 42 9.72 -21.63 -11.56
N LEU A 43 8.62 -21.05 -12.03
CA LEU A 43 8.56 -20.29 -13.28
C LEU A 43 7.71 -19.02 -13.07
N SER A 44 7.98 -17.98 -13.85
CA SER A 44 7.11 -16.83 -13.94
C SER A 44 6.02 -17.06 -15.01
N GLY A 45 4.81 -16.54 -14.78
CA GLY A 45 3.77 -16.53 -15.80
C GLY A 45 4.21 -15.84 -17.09
N SER A 46 5.10 -14.85 -17.00
CA SER A 46 5.72 -14.19 -18.16
C SER A 46 6.60 -15.11 -19.00
N ASP A 47 7.23 -16.14 -18.38
CA ASP A 47 8.09 -17.09 -19.10
C ASP A 47 7.32 -17.98 -20.08
N PHE A 48 5.99 -18.02 -19.92
CA PHE A 48 5.10 -18.76 -20.81
C PHE A 48 4.55 -17.91 -21.95
N VAL A 49 4.71 -16.58 -21.90
CA VAL A 49 4.22 -15.65 -22.91
C VAL A 49 5.35 -15.35 -23.89
N GLU A 50 5.45 -16.15 -24.94
CA GLU A 50 6.41 -15.91 -26.02
C GLU A 50 5.71 -15.57 -27.34
N MET A 51 6.47 -15.01 -28.31
CA MET A 51 5.94 -14.62 -29.62
C MET A 51 5.64 -15.82 -30.53
N PHE A 52 6.13 -17.02 -30.21
CA PHE A 52 5.97 -18.22 -31.05
C PHE A 52 4.85 -19.11 -30.52
N VAL A 53 3.92 -19.42 -31.40
CA VAL A 53 2.73 -20.24 -31.09
C VAL A 53 3.12 -21.64 -30.60
N GLY A 54 2.56 -22.06 -29.47
CA GLY A 54 2.74 -23.41 -28.90
C GLY A 54 3.91 -23.58 -27.96
N VAL A 55 4.83 -22.62 -27.83
CA VAL A 55 6.00 -22.70 -26.94
C VAL A 55 5.57 -22.67 -25.47
N GLY A 56 4.66 -21.77 -25.10
CA GLY A 56 4.14 -21.69 -23.73
C GLY A 56 3.47 -22.98 -23.28
N ALA A 57 2.61 -23.54 -24.09
CA ALA A 57 1.93 -24.81 -23.81
C ALA A 57 2.93 -25.99 -23.71
N SER A 58 3.99 -26.00 -24.51
CA SER A 58 5.05 -27.02 -24.40
C SER A 58 5.80 -26.91 -23.09
N ARG A 59 6.18 -25.70 -22.66
CA ARG A 59 6.85 -25.46 -21.37
C ARG A 59 6.01 -25.91 -20.19
N VAL A 60 4.70 -25.65 -20.23
CA VAL A 60 3.77 -26.16 -19.20
C VAL A 60 3.85 -27.68 -19.11
N ARG A 61 3.72 -28.39 -20.26
CA ARG A 61 3.82 -29.86 -20.28
C ARG A 61 5.14 -30.37 -19.72
N ASP A 62 6.25 -29.79 -20.14
CA ASP A 62 7.59 -30.21 -19.70
C ASP A 62 7.79 -30.00 -18.21
N LEU A 63 7.32 -28.87 -17.67
CA LEU A 63 7.36 -28.56 -16.24
C LEU A 63 6.58 -29.62 -15.43
N PHE A 64 5.35 -29.90 -15.84
CA PHE A 64 4.51 -30.86 -15.17
C PHE A 64 5.04 -32.29 -15.28
N LYS A 65 5.63 -32.66 -16.41
CA LYS A 65 6.29 -33.95 -16.62
C LYS A 65 7.47 -34.11 -15.64
N GLN A 66 8.36 -33.13 -15.58
CA GLN A 66 9.51 -33.15 -14.66
C GLN A 66 9.10 -33.25 -13.19
N ALA A 67 8.05 -32.51 -12.79
CA ALA A 67 7.54 -32.58 -11.44
C ALA A 67 6.90 -33.93 -11.11
N LYS A 68 6.21 -34.57 -12.06
CA LYS A 68 5.65 -35.92 -11.90
C LYS A 68 6.75 -36.99 -11.76
N GLU A 69 7.82 -36.89 -12.53
CA GLU A 69 8.97 -37.81 -12.48
C GLU A 69 9.70 -37.76 -11.13
N LYS A 70 9.70 -36.61 -10.47
CA LYS A 70 10.37 -36.41 -9.17
C LYS A 70 9.40 -36.17 -8.01
N SER A 71 8.20 -36.74 -8.12
CA SER A 71 7.19 -36.66 -7.07
C SER A 71 7.67 -37.35 -5.77
N PRO A 72 7.37 -36.77 -4.55
CA PRO A 72 6.59 -35.57 -4.31
C PRO A 72 7.30 -34.26 -4.68
N ALA A 73 6.60 -33.29 -5.27
CA ALA A 73 7.19 -32.05 -5.75
C ALA A 73 6.21 -30.87 -5.63
N ILE A 74 6.75 -29.65 -5.58
CA ILE A 74 5.96 -28.41 -5.65
C ILE A 74 6.32 -27.67 -6.94
N ILE A 75 5.27 -27.29 -7.70
CA ILE A 75 5.36 -26.36 -8.81
C ILE A 75 4.92 -24.99 -8.31
N PHE A 76 5.68 -23.96 -8.57
CA PHE A 76 5.34 -22.59 -8.25
C PHE A 76 5.31 -21.73 -9.51
N ILE A 77 4.17 -21.07 -9.74
CA ILE A 77 3.96 -20.16 -10.88
C ILE A 77 3.76 -18.76 -10.32
N ASP A 78 4.77 -17.90 -10.46
CA ASP A 78 4.67 -16.51 -10.07
C ASP A 78 3.97 -15.69 -11.17
N GLU A 79 3.32 -14.59 -10.80
CA GLU A 79 2.61 -13.71 -11.74
C GLU A 79 1.67 -14.46 -12.68
N ILE A 80 0.85 -15.37 -12.13
CA ILE A 80 -0.05 -16.21 -12.93
C ILE A 80 -1.04 -15.40 -13.76
N ASP A 81 -1.32 -14.17 -13.40
CA ASP A 81 -2.16 -13.23 -14.15
C ASP A 81 -1.59 -12.87 -15.53
N ALA A 82 -0.30 -13.11 -15.77
CA ALA A 82 0.28 -12.98 -17.12
C ALA A 82 -0.35 -13.93 -18.15
N ILE A 83 -0.73 -15.15 -17.73
CA ILE A 83 -1.36 -16.16 -18.57
C ILE A 83 -2.83 -16.41 -18.22
N GLY A 84 -3.20 -16.19 -16.96
CA GLY A 84 -4.51 -16.55 -16.39
C GLY A 84 -5.58 -15.46 -16.47
N ARG A 85 -5.40 -14.40 -17.24
CA ARG A 85 -6.37 -13.31 -17.34
C ARG A 85 -7.66 -13.76 -18.02
N ALA A 86 -8.80 -13.34 -17.46
CA ALA A 86 -10.12 -13.58 -18.02
C ALA A 86 -10.25 -13.03 -19.46
N ARG A 87 -11.03 -13.70 -20.29
CA ARG A 87 -11.26 -13.36 -21.70
C ARG A 87 -11.93 -11.99 -21.81
N GLY A 88 -11.17 -10.97 -22.19
CA GLY A 88 -11.71 -9.64 -22.48
C GLY A 88 -12.18 -9.51 -23.94
N LYS A 89 -13.19 -8.66 -24.16
CA LYS A 89 -13.74 -8.33 -25.50
C LYS A 89 -12.82 -7.44 -26.35
N SER A 90 -11.51 -7.47 -26.21
CA SER A 90 -10.63 -6.64 -27.03
C SER A 90 -10.21 -7.39 -28.30
N ASN A 91 -10.66 -6.88 -29.45
CA ASN A 91 -10.41 -7.36 -30.79
C ASN A 91 -8.97 -7.13 -31.30
N PHE A 92 -7.94 -7.38 -30.54
CA PHE A 92 -6.56 -7.35 -31.05
C PHE A 92 -6.02 -8.77 -31.14
N SER A 93 -6.03 -9.27 -32.38
CA SER A 93 -5.60 -10.62 -32.79
C SER A 93 -4.11 -10.88 -32.52
N GLY A 94 -3.79 -12.10 -32.09
CA GLY A 94 -2.47 -12.74 -32.19
C GLY A 94 -1.80 -13.06 -30.87
N SER A 95 -1.68 -12.13 -29.93
CA SER A 95 -1.05 -12.41 -28.63
C SER A 95 -2.01 -13.01 -27.59
N ASN A 96 -3.31 -12.90 -27.81
CA ASN A 96 -4.33 -13.49 -26.94
C ASN A 96 -4.47 -15.01 -27.15
N ASP A 97 -4.31 -15.49 -28.37
CA ASP A 97 -4.46 -16.91 -28.69
C ASP A 97 -3.39 -17.78 -28.03
N GLU A 98 -2.15 -17.27 -27.94
CA GLU A 98 -1.05 -18.00 -27.29
C GLU A 98 -1.23 -18.09 -25.77
N ARG A 99 -1.67 -17.00 -25.14
CA ARG A 99 -1.98 -17.01 -23.71
C ARG A 99 -3.12 -17.97 -23.39
N GLU A 100 -4.15 -17.97 -24.23
CA GLU A 100 -5.31 -18.85 -24.06
C GLU A 100 -4.91 -20.32 -24.23
N ASN A 101 -4.08 -20.63 -25.23
CA ASN A 101 -3.54 -21.97 -25.42
C ASN A 101 -2.71 -22.45 -24.22
N THR A 102 -1.87 -21.57 -23.69
CA THR A 102 -1.05 -21.85 -22.50
C THR A 102 -1.91 -22.04 -21.25
N LEU A 103 -2.92 -21.19 -21.06
CA LEU A 103 -3.89 -21.35 -19.96
C LEU A 103 -4.64 -22.67 -20.08
N ASN A 104 -5.18 -23.00 -21.25
CA ASN A 104 -5.90 -24.25 -21.48
C ASN A 104 -5.00 -25.46 -21.23
N GLN A 105 -3.72 -25.42 -21.62
CA GLN A 105 -2.76 -26.47 -21.31
C GLN A 105 -2.53 -26.60 -19.80
N LEU A 106 -2.36 -25.47 -19.09
CA LEU A 106 -2.21 -25.46 -17.62
C LEU A 106 -3.43 -26.13 -16.96
N LEU A 107 -4.63 -25.72 -17.35
CA LEU A 107 -5.87 -26.32 -16.83
C LEU A 107 -5.95 -27.83 -17.10
N THR A 108 -5.57 -28.25 -18.31
CA THR A 108 -5.53 -29.67 -18.70
C THR A 108 -4.53 -30.47 -17.86
N GLU A 109 -3.33 -29.93 -17.63
CA GLU A 109 -2.34 -30.60 -16.78
C GLU A 109 -2.80 -30.70 -15.32
N MET A 110 -3.45 -29.65 -14.78
CA MET A 110 -4.01 -29.68 -13.43
C MET A 110 -5.18 -30.68 -13.29
N ASP A 111 -6.05 -30.75 -14.29
CA ASP A 111 -7.16 -31.72 -14.32
C ASP A 111 -6.66 -33.15 -14.50
N GLY A 112 -5.59 -33.34 -15.30
CA GLY A 112 -4.95 -34.62 -15.58
C GLY A 112 -4.12 -35.18 -14.40
N PHE A 113 -4.03 -34.47 -13.27
CA PHE A 113 -3.52 -35.05 -12.04
C PHE A 113 -4.52 -36.07 -11.50
N GLY A 114 -4.22 -37.36 -11.64
CA GLY A 114 -4.93 -38.42 -10.95
C GLY A 114 -4.88 -38.21 -9.43
N THR A 115 -5.73 -38.94 -8.70
CA THR A 115 -5.79 -38.87 -7.23
C THR A 115 -4.49 -39.23 -6.50
N ASN A 116 -3.48 -39.77 -7.20
CA ASN A 116 -2.25 -40.31 -6.63
C ASN A 116 -0.98 -39.57 -7.02
N THR A 117 -1.05 -38.42 -7.69
CA THR A 117 0.15 -37.62 -7.96
C THR A 117 0.41 -36.69 -6.79
N ASN A 118 1.52 -36.93 -6.06
CA ASN A 118 1.96 -36.10 -4.93
C ASN A 118 2.65 -34.81 -5.44
N VAL A 119 2.01 -34.11 -6.40
CA VAL A 119 2.47 -32.80 -6.88
C VAL A 119 1.46 -31.74 -6.49
N ILE A 120 1.94 -30.68 -5.86
CA ILE A 120 1.12 -29.53 -5.47
C ILE A 120 1.53 -28.33 -6.34
N VAL A 121 0.55 -27.61 -6.86
CA VAL A 121 0.78 -26.39 -7.64
C VAL A 121 0.47 -25.17 -6.78
N LEU A 122 1.45 -24.33 -6.55
CA LEU A 122 1.27 -23.03 -5.92
C LEU A 122 1.33 -21.96 -7.02
N ALA A 123 0.43 -21.01 -6.99
CA ALA A 123 0.51 -19.85 -7.86
C ALA A 123 0.48 -18.56 -7.04
N ALA A 124 1.07 -17.50 -7.57
CA ALA A 124 1.01 -16.18 -6.93
C ALA A 124 0.52 -15.12 -7.92
N THR A 125 -0.26 -14.17 -7.41
CA THR A 125 -0.72 -13.01 -8.16
C THR A 125 -0.86 -11.78 -7.25
N ASN A 126 -0.71 -10.62 -7.85
CA ASN A 126 -1.04 -9.35 -7.21
C ASN A 126 -2.47 -8.90 -7.59
N ARG A 127 -3.11 -9.56 -8.57
CA ARG A 127 -4.36 -9.17 -9.18
C ARG A 127 -5.29 -10.36 -9.39
N ALA A 128 -5.87 -10.83 -8.31
CA ALA A 128 -6.84 -11.92 -8.37
C ALA A 128 -8.13 -11.55 -9.15
N ASP A 129 -8.45 -10.25 -9.18
CA ASP A 129 -9.61 -9.66 -9.86
C ASP A 129 -9.62 -9.90 -11.38
N VAL A 130 -8.45 -10.06 -11.99
CA VAL A 130 -8.33 -10.25 -13.45
C VAL A 130 -8.25 -11.72 -13.87
N LEU A 131 -8.19 -12.66 -12.93
CA LEU A 131 -8.01 -14.08 -13.23
C LEU A 131 -9.29 -14.71 -13.81
N ASP A 132 -9.11 -15.65 -14.74
CA ASP A 132 -10.19 -16.48 -15.25
C ASP A 132 -10.76 -17.37 -14.14
N THR A 133 -12.07 -17.34 -13.97
CA THR A 133 -12.78 -18.11 -12.96
C THR A 133 -12.57 -19.63 -13.09
N ALA A 134 -12.19 -20.12 -14.28
CA ALA A 134 -11.85 -21.51 -14.50
C ALA A 134 -10.62 -21.97 -13.69
N LEU A 135 -9.68 -21.07 -13.39
CA LEU A 135 -8.53 -21.37 -12.54
C LEU A 135 -8.93 -21.66 -11.08
N MET A 136 -9.97 -21.02 -10.58
CA MET A 136 -10.40 -21.08 -9.18
C MET A 136 -11.42 -22.19 -8.90
N ARG A 137 -11.71 -23.07 -9.89
CA ARG A 137 -12.63 -24.20 -9.70
C ARG A 137 -12.01 -25.31 -8.83
N ALA A 138 -12.88 -26.09 -8.20
CA ALA A 138 -12.48 -27.26 -7.42
C ALA A 138 -11.56 -28.20 -8.21
N GLY A 139 -10.48 -28.65 -7.59
CA GLY A 139 -9.45 -29.48 -8.21
C GLY A 139 -8.34 -28.71 -8.93
N ARG A 140 -8.38 -27.38 -8.94
CA ARG A 140 -7.35 -26.46 -9.45
C ARG A 140 -6.85 -25.57 -8.31
N PHE A 141 -6.96 -24.25 -8.40
CA PHE A 141 -6.60 -23.33 -7.31
C PHE A 141 -7.82 -23.06 -6.42
N ASP A 142 -8.34 -24.09 -5.80
CA ASP A 142 -9.52 -24.03 -4.91
C ASP A 142 -9.22 -23.44 -3.53
N ARG A 143 -7.94 -23.27 -3.20
CA ARG A 143 -7.49 -22.64 -1.96
C ARG A 143 -6.88 -21.29 -2.29
N GLN A 144 -7.48 -20.23 -1.74
CA GLN A 144 -6.98 -18.88 -1.81
C GLN A 144 -6.36 -18.51 -0.46
N ILE A 145 -5.12 -18.07 -0.48
CA ILE A 145 -4.35 -17.66 0.69
C ILE A 145 -3.99 -16.20 0.49
N PHE A 146 -4.56 -15.33 1.31
CA PHE A 146 -4.26 -13.92 1.29
C PHE A 146 -2.97 -13.66 2.08
N VAL A 147 -2.04 -12.95 1.47
CA VAL A 147 -0.78 -12.52 2.06
C VAL A 147 -0.81 -11.01 2.14
N ASP A 148 -1.26 -10.52 3.27
CA ASP A 148 -1.46 -9.09 3.53
C ASP A 148 -0.12 -8.37 3.76
N LEU A 149 -0.18 -7.05 3.84
CA LEU A 149 0.96 -6.26 4.29
C LEU A 149 1.23 -6.56 5.77
N PRO A 150 2.51 -6.59 6.18
CA PRO A 150 2.86 -6.93 7.55
C PRO A 150 2.38 -5.87 8.54
N ASP A 151 1.87 -6.31 9.68
CA ASP A 151 1.54 -5.47 10.82
C ASP A 151 2.81 -4.91 11.51
N VAL A 152 2.63 -4.09 12.55
CA VAL A 152 3.77 -3.47 13.25
C VAL A 152 4.71 -4.50 13.90
N ARG A 153 4.19 -5.64 14.38
CA ARG A 153 4.99 -6.71 15.03
C ARG A 153 5.75 -7.49 13.97
N GLU A 154 5.06 -7.86 12.90
CA GLU A 154 5.66 -8.56 11.76
C GLU A 154 6.72 -7.70 11.07
N ARG A 155 6.50 -6.38 10.91
CA ARG A 155 7.52 -5.46 10.38
C ARG A 155 8.76 -5.42 11.27
N LYS A 156 8.61 -5.45 12.60
CA LYS A 156 9.74 -5.54 13.53
C LYS A 156 10.58 -6.79 13.27
N GLU A 157 9.95 -7.96 13.16
CA GLU A 157 10.63 -9.22 12.86
C GLU A 157 11.33 -9.18 11.49
N ILE A 158 10.69 -8.59 10.47
CA ILE A 158 11.27 -8.40 9.15
C ILE A 158 12.52 -7.49 9.22
N PHE A 159 12.46 -6.38 9.98
CA PHE A 159 13.63 -5.54 10.26
C PHE A 159 14.75 -6.35 10.90
N GLU A 160 14.46 -7.16 11.91
CA GLU A 160 15.46 -8.00 12.59
C GLU A 160 16.17 -8.95 11.62
N VAL A 161 15.45 -9.52 10.67
CA VAL A 161 16.02 -10.37 9.63
C VAL A 161 16.96 -9.59 8.70
N HIS A 162 16.49 -8.44 8.17
CA HIS A 162 17.25 -7.65 7.21
C HIS A 162 18.40 -6.86 7.85
N LEU A 163 18.38 -6.66 9.16
CA LEU A 163 19.45 -6.02 9.92
C LEU A 163 20.60 -6.95 10.30
N ARG A 164 20.45 -8.28 10.16
CA ARG A 164 21.49 -9.26 10.49
C ARG A 164 22.82 -9.02 9.77
N PRO A 165 22.84 -8.75 8.45
CA PRO A 165 24.09 -8.50 7.72
C PRO A 165 24.62 -7.07 7.90
N ILE A 166 23.86 -6.16 8.51
CA ILE A 166 24.19 -4.74 8.60
C ILE A 166 24.91 -4.43 9.91
N LYS A 167 26.02 -3.70 9.81
CA LYS A 167 26.73 -3.19 10.97
C LYS A 167 25.97 -1.99 11.52
N LYS A 168 25.11 -2.22 12.50
CA LYS A 168 24.23 -1.24 13.10
C LYS A 168 24.76 -0.73 14.45
N ASP A 169 24.30 0.44 14.88
CA ASP A 169 24.52 0.95 16.22
C ASP A 169 23.85 0.05 17.27
N LYS A 170 24.43 -0.03 18.48
CA LYS A 170 23.92 -0.88 19.55
C LYS A 170 22.54 -0.45 20.04
N ASP A 171 22.25 0.84 19.95
CA ASP A 171 21.03 1.46 20.45
C ASP A 171 19.94 1.59 19.37
N LEU A 172 20.10 0.88 18.25
CA LEU A 172 19.10 0.91 17.19
C LEU A 172 17.87 0.09 17.60
N ASP A 173 16.78 0.81 17.82
CA ASP A 173 15.49 0.24 18.22
C ASP A 173 14.67 -0.18 16.99
N THR A 174 14.46 -1.50 16.84
CA THR A 174 13.64 -2.07 15.75
C THR A 174 12.15 -1.81 15.95
N ASP A 175 11.69 -1.65 17.17
CA ASP A 175 10.31 -1.28 17.48
C ASP A 175 10.01 0.14 16.99
N PHE A 176 10.94 1.06 17.21
CA PHE A 176 10.86 2.40 16.65
C PHE A 176 10.80 2.36 15.12
N LEU A 177 11.68 1.59 14.45
CA LEU A 177 11.70 1.48 12.97
C LEU A 177 10.40 0.93 12.41
N SER A 178 9.84 -0.10 13.04
CA SER A 178 8.57 -0.69 12.60
C SER A 178 7.40 0.29 12.68
N LYS A 179 7.38 1.14 13.71
CA LYS A 179 6.40 2.23 13.86
C LYS A 179 6.57 3.35 12.82
N GLN A 180 7.79 3.56 12.31
CA GLN A 180 8.07 4.58 11.28
C GLN A 180 7.74 4.14 9.84
N THR A 181 7.37 2.88 9.64
CA THR A 181 7.13 2.28 8.30
C THR A 181 5.74 1.65 8.16
N PRO A 182 4.64 2.36 8.51
CA PRO A 182 3.31 1.81 8.33
C PRO A 182 3.03 1.56 6.84
N GLY A 183 2.37 0.42 6.55
CA GLY A 183 2.02 0.04 5.19
C GLY A 183 3.19 -0.41 4.30
N PHE A 184 4.40 -0.57 4.85
CA PHE A 184 5.54 -1.08 4.10
C PHE A 184 5.46 -2.61 3.97
N SER A 185 5.75 -3.09 2.79
CA SER A 185 5.95 -4.52 2.53
C SER A 185 7.32 -4.99 3.01
N GLY A 186 7.52 -6.31 3.05
CA GLY A 186 8.84 -6.87 3.36
C GLY A 186 9.94 -6.41 2.39
N ALA A 187 9.62 -6.23 1.11
CA ALA A 187 10.55 -5.70 0.12
C ALA A 187 10.90 -4.22 0.37
N ASP A 188 9.93 -3.41 0.79
CA ASP A 188 10.17 -2.01 1.14
C ASP A 188 11.10 -1.91 2.36
N ILE A 189 10.89 -2.75 3.37
CA ILE A 189 11.75 -2.81 4.57
C ILE A 189 13.16 -3.23 4.21
N ALA A 190 13.33 -4.23 3.35
CA ALA A 190 14.64 -4.63 2.83
C ALA A 190 15.33 -3.47 2.12
N ASN A 191 14.59 -2.72 1.30
CA ASN A 191 15.09 -1.55 0.61
C ASN A 191 15.49 -0.42 1.59
N VAL A 192 14.68 -0.17 2.64
CA VAL A 192 15.04 0.79 3.72
C VAL A 192 16.34 0.41 4.38
N CYS A 193 16.52 -0.85 4.73
CA CYS A 193 17.74 -1.35 5.37
C CYS A 193 18.97 -1.15 4.48
N ASN A 194 18.86 -1.47 3.19
CA ASN A 194 19.91 -1.26 2.22
C ASN A 194 20.23 0.23 2.02
N GLU A 195 19.20 1.05 1.84
CA GLU A 195 19.37 2.50 1.64
C GLU A 195 19.99 3.20 2.85
N ALA A 196 19.59 2.81 4.07
CA ALA A 196 20.19 3.33 5.30
C ALA A 196 21.70 3.01 5.38
N ALA A 197 22.11 1.80 4.99
CA ALA A 197 23.51 1.42 4.92
C ALA A 197 24.27 2.26 3.88
N LEU A 198 23.68 2.50 2.70
CA LEU A 198 24.27 3.35 1.67
C LEU A 198 24.40 4.81 2.12
N ILE A 199 23.43 5.33 2.87
CA ILE A 199 23.46 6.69 3.43
C ILE A 199 24.57 6.80 4.48
N ALA A 200 24.65 5.84 5.41
CA ALA A 200 25.70 5.81 6.44
C ALA A 200 27.10 5.75 5.83
N ALA A 201 27.29 4.89 4.81
CA ALA A 201 28.56 4.78 4.09
C ALA A 201 28.94 6.12 3.39
N ARG A 202 27.96 6.79 2.77
CA ARG A 202 28.18 8.08 2.10
C ARG A 202 28.55 9.19 3.09
N LYS A 203 28.03 9.14 4.33
CA LYS A 203 28.40 10.06 5.41
C LYS A 203 29.74 9.70 6.06
N GLY A 204 30.34 8.58 5.73
CA GLY A 204 31.58 8.08 6.35
C GLY A 204 31.38 7.47 7.75
N ASN A 205 30.13 7.10 8.10
CA ASN A 205 29.82 6.48 9.38
C ASN A 205 30.40 5.05 9.45
N LYS A 206 30.80 4.60 10.64
CA LYS A 206 31.31 3.24 10.89
C LYS A 206 30.21 2.21 11.14
N SER A 207 29.00 2.67 11.43
CA SER A 207 27.78 1.89 11.70
C SER A 207 26.57 2.66 11.24
N VAL A 208 25.47 1.96 11.04
CA VAL A 208 24.20 2.55 10.62
C VAL A 208 23.38 2.93 11.84
N GLY A 209 23.06 4.21 11.96
CA GLY A 209 22.33 4.76 13.10
C GLY A 209 20.86 5.07 12.77
N LYS A 210 20.10 5.43 13.81
CA LYS A 210 18.69 5.80 13.73
C LYS A 210 18.43 6.87 12.66
N GLN A 211 19.29 7.91 12.57
CA GLN A 211 19.11 8.99 11.62
C GLN A 211 19.27 8.51 10.16
N ASP A 212 20.15 7.54 9.91
CA ASP A 212 20.34 7.01 8.56
C ASP A 212 19.10 6.23 8.08
N PHE A 213 18.40 5.55 9.00
CA PHE A 213 17.11 4.91 8.71
C PHE A 213 16.00 5.93 8.43
N LEU A 214 15.91 6.99 9.22
CA LEU A 214 14.94 8.06 8.96
C LEU A 214 15.17 8.72 7.59
N ASP A 215 16.43 9.00 7.26
CA ASP A 215 16.79 9.55 5.95
C ASP A 215 16.49 8.56 4.80
N ALA A 216 16.63 7.25 5.05
CA ALA A 216 16.29 6.20 4.09
C ALA A 216 14.78 6.12 3.84
N VAL A 217 13.97 6.14 4.90
CA VAL A 217 12.50 6.17 4.78
C VAL A 217 12.07 7.41 3.99
N ASP A 218 12.63 8.57 4.33
CA ASP A 218 12.37 9.82 3.61
C ASP A 218 12.68 9.74 2.13
N ARG A 219 13.81 9.12 1.80
CA ARG A 219 14.25 8.96 0.41
C ARG A 219 13.36 8.01 -0.38
N ILE A 220 12.89 6.94 0.24
CA ILE A 220 12.04 5.94 -0.41
C ILE A 220 10.64 6.50 -0.64
N VAL A 221 10.06 7.15 0.36
CA VAL A 221 8.70 7.69 0.27
C VAL A 221 8.66 9.02 -0.49
N GLY A 222 9.55 9.96 -0.16
CA GLY A 222 9.57 11.31 -0.73
C GLY A 222 10.45 11.47 -1.98
N GLY A 223 11.31 10.49 -2.28
CA GLY A 223 12.29 10.57 -3.35
C GLY A 223 13.57 11.32 -2.96
N LEU A 224 14.44 11.52 -3.95
CA LEU A 224 15.72 12.24 -3.76
C LEU A 224 15.49 13.71 -3.46
N GLU A 225 16.26 14.23 -2.51
CA GLU A 225 16.34 15.65 -2.23
C GLU A 225 16.88 16.42 -3.46
N LYS A 226 16.18 17.48 -3.86
CA LYS A 226 16.54 18.31 -5.01
C LYS A 226 17.30 19.55 -4.53
N LYS A 227 18.60 19.40 -4.31
CA LYS A 227 19.47 20.53 -3.89
C LYS A 227 19.55 21.67 -4.88
N ASN A 228 19.26 21.43 -6.16
CA ASN A 228 19.42 22.41 -7.24
C ASN A 228 18.10 23.05 -7.68
N LYS A 229 16.99 22.85 -6.95
CA LYS A 229 15.73 23.50 -7.29
C LYS A 229 15.76 24.94 -6.79
N ILE A 230 15.81 25.88 -7.71
CA ILE A 230 15.72 27.31 -7.38
C ILE A 230 14.26 27.56 -6.97
N ILE A 231 14.05 27.86 -5.70
CA ILE A 231 12.77 28.26 -5.14
C ILE A 231 12.92 29.73 -4.73
N THR A 232 12.01 30.57 -5.20
CA THR A 232 12.03 31.98 -4.79
C THR A 232 11.64 32.10 -3.30
N PRO A 233 12.10 33.13 -2.59
CA PRO A 233 11.71 33.35 -1.20
C PRO A 233 10.20 33.40 -0.99
N ALA A 234 9.46 33.96 -1.97
CA ALA A 234 8.01 33.99 -1.93
C ALA A 234 7.38 32.59 -2.04
N GLU A 235 7.89 31.74 -2.93
CA GLU A 235 7.44 30.34 -3.04
C GLU A 235 7.79 29.54 -1.79
N LYS A 236 9.03 29.71 -1.25
CA LYS A 236 9.44 29.03 -0.01
C LYS A 236 8.52 29.41 1.15
N ARG A 237 8.12 30.69 1.23
CA ARG A 237 7.16 31.16 2.23
C ARG A 237 5.79 30.54 2.02
N SER A 238 5.30 30.46 0.79
CA SER A 238 4.01 29.83 0.47
C SER A 238 4.00 28.35 0.87
N VAL A 239 5.06 27.60 0.55
CA VAL A 239 5.21 26.18 0.95
C VAL A 239 5.24 26.05 2.47
N ALA A 240 5.97 26.92 3.18
CA ALA A 240 6.05 26.85 4.64
C ALA A 240 4.68 27.03 5.31
N PHE A 241 3.88 27.96 4.85
CA PHE A 241 2.52 28.16 5.36
C PHE A 241 1.58 27.01 4.95
N HIS A 242 1.74 26.44 3.76
CA HIS A 242 1.01 25.28 3.31
C HIS A 242 1.24 24.08 4.22
N GLU A 243 2.49 23.70 4.45
CA GLU A 243 2.85 22.58 5.32
C GLU A 243 2.50 22.85 6.79
N ALA A 244 2.67 24.10 7.26
CA ALA A 244 2.23 24.50 8.58
C ALA A 244 0.71 24.39 8.74
N GLY A 245 -0.07 24.63 7.68
CA GLY A 245 -1.52 24.45 7.67
C GLY A 245 -1.93 23.01 7.93
N HIS A 246 -1.33 22.08 7.20
CA HIS A 246 -1.53 20.64 7.43
C HIS A 246 -1.20 20.25 8.86
N ALA A 247 -0.05 20.69 9.36
CA ALA A 247 0.42 20.35 10.69
C ALA A 247 -0.49 20.92 11.78
N THR A 248 -0.92 22.18 11.64
CA THR A 248 -1.80 22.85 12.60
C THR A 248 -3.13 22.11 12.73
N ILE A 249 -3.78 21.80 11.61
CA ILE A 249 -5.07 21.12 11.63
C ILE A 249 -4.92 19.71 12.19
N SER A 250 -3.92 18.96 11.77
CA SER A 250 -3.69 17.62 12.29
C SER A 250 -3.44 17.60 13.80
N TRP A 251 -2.82 18.64 14.35
CA TRP A 251 -2.61 18.76 15.79
C TRP A 251 -3.91 19.02 16.57
N MET A 252 -4.85 19.74 15.94
CA MET A 252 -6.11 20.18 16.57
C MET A 252 -7.25 19.19 16.41
N LEU A 253 -7.12 18.16 15.56
CA LEU A 253 -8.18 17.18 15.34
C LEU A 253 -7.87 15.85 16.02
N GLU A 254 -8.91 15.27 16.62
CA GLU A 254 -8.81 14.04 17.41
C GLU A 254 -8.36 12.85 16.56
N HIS A 255 -9.00 12.68 15.41
CA HIS A 255 -8.83 11.49 14.58
C HIS A 255 -7.80 11.67 13.47
N ALA A 256 -7.22 12.87 13.32
CA ALA A 256 -6.13 13.08 12.38
C ALA A 256 -4.88 12.32 12.83
N SER A 257 -4.19 11.68 11.88
CA SER A 257 -2.99 10.92 12.15
C SER A 257 -1.92 11.76 12.87
N PRO A 258 -1.26 11.21 13.91
CA PRO A 258 -0.21 11.92 14.62
C PRO A 258 0.93 12.34 13.69
N LEU A 259 1.37 13.57 13.82
CA LEU A 259 2.41 14.15 12.98
C LEU A 259 3.80 13.77 13.53
N VAL A 260 4.65 13.24 12.66
CA VAL A 260 6.04 12.87 12.98
C VAL A 260 6.98 14.03 12.72
N LYS A 261 6.89 14.60 11.52
CA LYS A 261 7.71 15.74 11.11
C LYS A 261 7.05 16.53 9.99
N VAL A 262 7.47 17.76 9.83
CA VAL A 262 7.11 18.63 8.71
C VAL A 262 8.38 19.14 8.06
N THR A 263 8.43 19.18 6.73
CA THR A 263 9.60 19.67 5.99
C THR A 263 9.18 20.50 4.79
N ILE A 264 9.97 21.52 4.50
CA ILE A 264 9.89 22.33 3.28
C ILE A 264 11.07 22.07 2.34
N VAL A 265 11.83 21.02 2.60
CA VAL A 265 12.92 20.58 1.70
C VAL A 265 12.32 19.86 0.50
N PRO A 266 12.55 20.34 -0.74
CA PRO A 266 11.98 19.72 -1.93
C PRO A 266 12.49 18.30 -2.16
N ARG A 267 11.56 17.35 -2.37
CA ARG A 267 11.89 15.96 -2.70
C ARG A 267 11.01 15.46 -3.85
N GLY A 268 11.59 14.73 -4.79
CA GLY A 268 10.83 14.17 -5.89
C GLY A 268 9.99 15.21 -6.65
N ARG A 269 8.68 15.12 -6.61
CA ARG A 269 7.73 16.08 -7.20
C ARG A 269 7.20 17.09 -6.19
N SER A 270 7.37 16.84 -4.88
CA SER A 270 6.88 17.70 -3.81
C SER A 270 7.84 18.85 -3.49
N LEU A 271 7.28 19.97 -3.06
CA LEU A 271 8.02 21.15 -2.57
C LEU A 271 8.19 21.14 -1.06
N GLY A 272 7.34 20.40 -0.35
CA GLY A 272 7.33 20.16 1.08
C GLY A 272 6.57 18.87 1.39
N ALA A 273 6.53 18.46 2.64
CA ALA A 273 5.72 17.36 3.10
C ALA A 273 5.49 17.40 4.61
N ALA A 274 4.26 17.11 5.04
CA ALA A 274 3.93 16.74 6.39
C ALA A 274 3.87 15.21 6.49
N TRP A 275 4.62 14.64 7.42
CA TRP A 275 4.74 13.20 7.62
C TRP A 275 3.94 12.78 8.83
N TYR A 276 3.06 11.83 8.61
CA TYR A 276 2.14 11.30 9.61
C TYR A 276 2.51 9.87 9.96
N LEU A 277 2.13 9.46 11.15
CA LEU A 277 2.14 8.07 11.58
C LEU A 277 0.69 7.56 11.54
N PRO A 278 0.22 6.97 10.43
CA PRO A 278 -1.12 6.45 10.38
C PRO A 278 -1.28 5.32 11.40
N GLU A 279 -2.36 5.35 12.15
CA GLU A 279 -2.74 4.20 12.97
C GLU A 279 -3.29 3.11 12.02
N GLU A 280 -2.80 1.88 12.19
CA GLU A 280 -3.33 0.72 11.47
C GLU A 280 -4.71 0.38 12.02
N ARG A 281 -5.75 0.66 11.25
CA ARG A 281 -7.14 0.45 11.61
C ARG A 281 -7.81 -0.45 10.59
N LEU A 282 -8.50 -1.49 11.08
CA LEU A 282 -9.28 -2.39 10.23
C LEU A 282 -10.65 -1.80 9.88
N ILE A 283 -11.19 -0.94 10.74
CA ILE A 283 -12.47 -0.28 10.56
C ILE A 283 -12.26 1.22 10.77
N VAL A 284 -12.81 2.02 9.86
CA VAL A 284 -12.72 3.49 9.87
C VAL A 284 -14.12 4.07 9.98
N HIS A 285 -14.35 4.97 10.93
CA HIS A 285 -15.60 5.69 11.10
C HIS A 285 -15.64 6.99 10.27
N PRO A 286 -16.84 7.51 9.93
CA PRO A 286 -16.98 8.74 9.14
C PRO A 286 -16.20 9.93 9.70
N GLU A 287 -16.20 10.11 11.02
CA GLU A 287 -15.54 11.21 11.72
C GLU A 287 -14.01 11.19 11.46
N GLN A 288 -13.45 10.00 11.38
CA GLN A 288 -12.02 9.83 11.09
C GLN A 288 -11.70 10.23 9.66
N MET A 289 -12.52 9.81 8.70
CA MET A 289 -12.37 10.20 7.29
C MET A 289 -12.52 11.71 7.12
N LEU A 290 -13.46 12.32 7.81
CA LEU A 290 -13.70 13.77 7.78
C LEU A 290 -12.52 14.55 8.38
N ASP A 291 -11.97 14.10 9.51
CA ASP A 291 -10.79 14.71 10.13
C ASP A 291 -9.55 14.61 9.22
N GLU A 292 -9.34 13.46 8.58
CA GLU A 292 -8.25 13.30 7.61
C GLU A 292 -8.42 14.22 6.39
N MET A 293 -9.64 14.37 5.87
CA MET A 293 -9.93 15.30 4.77
C MET A 293 -9.72 16.74 5.19
N CYS A 294 -10.17 17.13 6.38
CA CYS A 294 -9.94 18.46 6.93
C CYS A 294 -8.43 18.76 7.05
N ALA A 295 -7.64 17.80 7.56
CA ALA A 295 -6.19 17.94 7.67
C ALA A 295 -5.52 18.04 6.28
N ALA A 296 -5.96 17.24 5.31
CA ALA A 296 -5.46 17.30 3.95
C ALA A 296 -5.79 18.62 3.22
N LEU A 297 -6.90 19.27 3.56
CA LEU A 297 -7.25 20.60 3.04
C LEU A 297 -6.52 21.75 3.75
N GLY A 298 -5.80 21.45 4.84
CA GLY A 298 -5.13 22.42 5.69
C GLY A 298 -4.13 23.31 4.97
N GLY A 299 -3.37 22.76 4.03
CA GLY A 299 -2.39 23.53 3.24
C GLY A 299 -3.08 24.60 2.40
N ARG A 300 -4.10 24.21 1.63
CA ARG A 300 -4.90 25.13 0.81
C ARG A 300 -5.63 26.18 1.64
N ALA A 301 -6.15 25.77 2.80
CA ALA A 301 -6.84 26.67 3.72
C ALA A 301 -5.86 27.70 4.32
N ALA A 302 -4.63 27.30 4.67
CA ALA A 302 -3.59 28.19 5.16
C ALA A 302 -3.20 29.25 4.11
N GLU A 303 -3.01 28.86 2.86
CA GLU A 303 -2.77 29.81 1.77
C GLU A 303 -3.91 30.86 1.68
N LYS A 304 -5.16 30.42 1.79
CA LYS A 304 -6.35 31.30 1.76
C LYS A 304 -6.37 32.25 2.94
N VAL A 305 -6.16 31.76 4.16
CA VAL A 305 -6.22 32.55 5.40
C VAL A 305 -5.10 33.58 5.49
N ILE A 306 -3.89 33.24 5.03
CA ILE A 306 -2.71 34.10 5.19
C ILE A 306 -2.51 35.03 3.99
N PHE A 307 -2.63 34.52 2.77
CA PHE A 307 -2.32 35.26 1.56
C PHE A 307 -3.57 35.75 0.80
N ASN A 308 -4.76 35.32 1.22
CA ASN A 308 -6.02 35.47 0.48
C ASN A 308 -5.92 35.00 -0.99
N LYS A 309 -5.05 34.05 -1.26
CA LYS A 309 -4.78 33.44 -2.58
C LYS A 309 -4.64 31.95 -2.40
N ILE A 310 -4.87 31.21 -3.46
CA ILE A 310 -4.69 29.76 -3.53
C ILE A 310 -3.74 29.44 -4.68
N SER A 311 -2.99 28.37 -4.53
CA SER A 311 -2.01 27.92 -5.53
C SER A 311 -2.35 26.55 -6.12
N THR A 312 -1.57 26.13 -7.10
CA THR A 312 -1.63 24.77 -7.68
C THR A 312 -0.95 23.72 -6.79
N GLY A 313 -0.32 24.12 -5.69
CA GLY A 313 0.44 23.23 -4.81
C GLY A 313 -0.39 22.13 -4.16
N ALA A 314 -1.68 22.39 -3.93
CA ALA A 314 -2.61 21.45 -3.29
C ALA A 314 -3.18 20.35 -4.22
N LEU A 315 -2.58 20.09 -5.40
CA LEU A 315 -3.13 19.13 -6.37
C LEU A 315 -3.29 17.72 -5.76
N SER A 316 -2.25 17.20 -5.11
CA SER A 316 -2.28 15.86 -4.52
C SER A 316 -3.25 15.76 -3.35
N ASP A 317 -3.39 16.84 -2.57
CA ASP A 317 -4.34 16.89 -1.45
C ASP A 317 -5.78 16.86 -1.94
N LEU A 318 -6.08 17.66 -2.97
CA LEU A 318 -7.39 17.66 -3.62
C LEU A 318 -7.73 16.32 -4.26
N GLU A 319 -6.75 15.66 -4.88
CA GLU A 319 -6.94 14.32 -5.44
C GLU A 319 -7.26 13.30 -4.35
N LYS A 320 -6.52 13.32 -3.24
CA LYS A 320 -6.74 12.46 -2.08
C LYS A 320 -8.14 12.68 -1.49
N VAL A 321 -8.49 13.92 -1.21
CA VAL A 321 -9.79 14.29 -0.61
C VAL A 321 -10.95 13.92 -1.53
N THR A 322 -10.82 14.14 -2.84
CA THR A 322 -11.85 13.77 -3.82
C THR A 322 -12.07 12.26 -3.88
N LYS A 323 -11.00 11.47 -3.88
CA LYS A 323 -11.09 10.00 -3.83
C LYS A 323 -11.76 9.53 -2.54
N GLN A 324 -11.41 10.13 -1.42
CA GLN A 324 -11.94 9.76 -0.10
C GLN A 324 -13.43 10.12 0.02
N ALA A 325 -13.84 11.32 -0.36
CA ALA A 325 -15.24 11.75 -0.38
C ALA A 325 -16.07 10.88 -1.33
N ARG A 326 -15.54 10.56 -2.52
CA ARG A 326 -16.20 9.65 -3.45
C ARG A 326 -16.39 8.26 -2.84
N ALA A 327 -15.38 7.72 -2.17
CA ALA A 327 -15.47 6.42 -1.51
C ALA A 327 -16.52 6.43 -0.39
N MET A 328 -16.60 7.48 0.42
CA MET A 328 -17.66 7.64 1.44
C MET A 328 -19.05 7.53 0.84
N VAL A 329 -19.27 8.19 -0.29
CA VAL A 329 -20.60 8.30 -0.93
C VAL A 329 -20.95 7.05 -1.75
N THR A 330 -19.98 6.50 -2.52
CA THR A 330 -20.29 5.47 -3.53
C THR A 330 -19.84 4.06 -3.17
N VAL A 331 -18.94 3.92 -2.21
CA VAL A 331 -18.38 2.60 -1.81
C VAL A 331 -18.93 2.18 -0.46
N TYR A 332 -18.83 3.04 0.54
CA TYR A 332 -19.12 2.68 1.93
C TYR A 332 -20.55 3.00 2.37
N GLY A 333 -21.35 3.74 1.57
CA GLY A 333 -22.71 4.12 1.93
C GLY A 333 -22.77 5.00 3.18
N LEU A 334 -21.80 5.90 3.37
CA LEU A 334 -21.66 6.77 4.54
C LEU A 334 -22.30 8.17 4.34
N SER A 335 -23.14 8.34 3.34
CA SER A 335 -23.89 9.59 3.11
C SER A 335 -25.37 9.37 3.38
N ASP A 336 -25.96 10.18 4.26
CA ASP A 336 -27.39 10.12 4.60
C ASP A 336 -28.29 10.37 3.38
N LYS A 337 -27.83 11.16 2.39
CA LYS A 337 -28.62 11.50 1.19
C LYS A 337 -28.68 10.38 0.18
N ILE A 338 -27.62 9.56 0.08
CA ILE A 338 -27.56 8.39 -0.80
C ILE A 338 -28.11 7.16 -0.07
N GLY A 339 -27.96 7.12 1.26
CA GLY A 339 -28.38 6.00 2.11
C GLY A 339 -27.42 4.82 2.06
N ASN A 340 -27.90 3.68 2.54
CA ASN A 340 -27.13 2.44 2.68
C ASN A 340 -26.96 1.71 1.34
N LEU A 341 -26.44 2.39 0.34
CA LEU A 341 -26.22 1.85 -1.00
C LEU A 341 -24.72 1.86 -1.33
N THR A 342 -24.26 0.79 -1.99
CA THR A 342 -22.95 0.76 -2.60
C THR A 342 -23.09 0.64 -4.12
N TYR A 343 -22.30 1.41 -4.83
CA TYR A 343 -22.14 1.33 -6.29
C TYR A 343 -20.80 0.68 -6.68
N TYR A 344 -20.12 0.08 -5.68
CA TYR A 344 -18.88 -0.62 -5.89
C TYR A 344 -19.14 -2.13 -6.01
N ASP A 345 -18.61 -2.71 -7.08
CA ASP A 345 -18.62 -4.16 -7.29
C ASP A 345 -17.26 -4.77 -6.89
N SER A 346 -17.24 -5.42 -5.73
CA SER A 346 -16.04 -6.09 -5.22
C SER A 346 -15.66 -7.36 -6.02
N SER A 347 -16.58 -7.89 -6.84
CA SER A 347 -16.30 -9.08 -7.66
C SER A 347 -15.44 -8.79 -8.90
N GLY A 348 -15.34 -7.51 -9.29
CA GLY A 348 -14.66 -7.09 -10.50
C GLY A 348 -15.28 -7.63 -11.82
N GLN A 349 -16.43 -8.32 -11.71
CA GLN A 349 -17.07 -8.93 -12.88
C GLN A 349 -17.94 -7.96 -13.68
N ASN A 350 -18.39 -6.90 -13.04
CA ASN A 350 -19.09 -5.81 -13.69
C ASN A 350 -18.10 -4.68 -13.98
N GLU A 351 -17.20 -4.85 -14.96
CA GLU A 351 -16.78 -3.71 -15.73
C GLU A 351 -18.07 -3.16 -16.38
N TYR A 352 -18.71 -2.24 -15.70
CA TYR A 352 -19.68 -1.36 -16.33
C TYR A 352 -18.91 -0.66 -17.45
N GLY A 353 -18.93 -1.24 -18.62
CA GLY A 353 -18.41 -0.59 -19.81
C GLY A 353 -18.92 0.86 -19.80
N PHE A 354 -18.88 1.68 -20.65
CA PHE A 354 -19.27 3.10 -20.68
C PHE A 354 -20.59 3.51 -19.95
N THR A 355 -21.25 2.61 -19.17
CA THR A 355 -22.51 2.86 -18.46
C THR A 355 -22.31 2.92 -16.94
N LYS A 356 -22.77 4.01 -16.33
CA LYS A 356 -22.80 4.17 -14.86
C LYS A 356 -23.84 3.19 -14.25
N PRO A 357 -23.62 2.63 -13.06
CA PRO A 357 -24.58 1.73 -12.40
C PRO A 357 -25.76 2.45 -11.76
N TYR A 358 -26.01 3.70 -12.10
CA TYR A 358 -27.04 4.55 -11.54
C TYR A 358 -27.56 5.58 -12.56
N SER A 359 -28.74 6.13 -12.28
CA SER A 359 -29.39 7.13 -13.13
C SER A 359 -28.63 8.47 -13.13
N GLU A 360 -28.89 9.33 -14.12
CA GLU A 360 -28.31 10.67 -14.17
C GLU A 360 -28.72 11.52 -12.96
N GLN A 361 -29.93 11.37 -12.43
CA GLN A 361 -30.37 12.06 -11.20
C GLN A 361 -29.55 11.63 -10.00
N THR A 362 -29.26 10.33 -9.88
CA THR A 362 -28.37 9.82 -8.83
C THR A 362 -26.94 10.31 -9.04
N ALA A 363 -26.45 10.41 -10.28
CA ALA A 363 -25.14 10.97 -10.59
C ALA A 363 -25.01 12.42 -10.10
N GLU A 364 -26.01 13.26 -10.41
CA GLU A 364 -26.04 14.66 -9.92
C GLU A 364 -26.06 14.74 -8.39
N LEU A 365 -26.80 13.85 -7.72
CA LEU A 365 -26.86 13.81 -6.27
C LEU A 365 -25.50 13.40 -5.67
N ILE A 366 -24.84 12.40 -6.25
CA ILE A 366 -23.49 11.95 -5.85
C ILE A 366 -22.49 13.10 -6.01
N ASP A 367 -22.49 13.79 -7.15
CA ASP A 367 -21.56 14.89 -7.42
C ASP A 367 -21.79 16.06 -6.46
N LYS A 368 -23.04 16.41 -6.16
CA LYS A 368 -23.39 17.42 -5.16
C LYS A 368 -22.94 17.03 -3.76
N GLU A 369 -23.14 15.78 -3.39
CA GLU A 369 -22.80 15.30 -2.05
C GLU A 369 -21.27 15.27 -1.84
N ILE A 370 -20.51 14.81 -2.84
CA ILE A 370 -19.05 14.86 -2.82
C ILE A 370 -18.55 16.29 -2.67
N SER A 371 -19.11 17.23 -3.46
CA SER A 371 -18.75 18.64 -3.39
C SER A 371 -19.07 19.25 -2.03
N ASN A 372 -20.23 18.93 -1.45
CA ASN A 372 -20.65 19.43 -0.14
C ASN A 372 -19.72 18.94 0.97
N ILE A 373 -19.43 17.64 1.00
CA ILE A 373 -18.53 17.06 2.02
C ILE A 373 -17.15 17.74 1.98
N ILE A 374 -16.60 17.94 0.78
CA ILE A 374 -15.28 18.59 0.61
C ILE A 374 -15.34 20.05 1.07
N GLU A 375 -16.38 20.79 0.65
CA GLU A 375 -16.54 22.20 1.01
C GLU A 375 -16.75 22.39 2.52
N GLU A 376 -17.54 21.54 3.16
CA GLU A 376 -17.73 21.56 4.61
C GLU A 376 -16.41 21.38 5.36
N GLN A 377 -15.57 20.41 4.93
CA GLN A 377 -14.28 20.20 5.55
C GLN A 377 -13.28 21.34 5.24
N TYR A 378 -13.36 21.94 4.06
CA TYR A 378 -12.55 23.12 3.72
C TYR A 378 -12.91 24.33 4.59
N GLN A 379 -14.21 24.61 4.79
CA GLN A 379 -14.67 25.68 5.67
C GLN A 379 -14.32 25.41 7.15
N ARG A 380 -14.37 24.14 7.57
CA ARG A 380 -13.91 23.72 8.90
C ARG A 380 -12.40 23.98 9.07
N ALA A 381 -11.59 23.66 8.06
CA ALA A 381 -10.15 23.93 8.05
C ALA A 381 -9.86 25.43 8.15
N ILE A 382 -10.56 26.27 7.38
CA ILE A 382 -10.41 27.74 7.44
C ILE A 382 -10.69 28.26 8.85
N LYS A 383 -11.83 27.88 9.44
CA LYS A 383 -12.22 28.32 10.80
C LYS A 383 -11.19 27.91 11.85
N LEU A 384 -10.68 26.69 11.79
CA LEU A 384 -9.63 26.20 12.70
C LEU A 384 -8.33 26.99 12.58
N LEU A 385 -7.93 27.32 11.35
CA LEU A 385 -6.70 28.08 11.10
C LEU A 385 -6.87 29.56 11.48
N GLU A 386 -8.02 30.17 11.24
CA GLU A 386 -8.32 31.53 11.69
C GLU A 386 -8.26 31.65 13.22
N ALA A 387 -8.84 30.68 13.94
CA ALA A 387 -8.79 30.61 15.39
C ALA A 387 -7.37 30.39 15.96
N ASN A 388 -6.46 29.84 15.17
CA ASN A 388 -5.07 29.53 15.57
C ASN A 388 -4.04 30.26 14.70
N LYS A 389 -4.38 31.41 14.13
CA LYS A 389 -3.57 32.12 13.13
C LYS A 389 -2.17 32.49 13.64
N ASP A 390 -2.06 32.89 14.91
CA ASP A 390 -0.76 33.25 15.50
C ASP A 390 0.17 32.04 15.60
N LYS A 391 -0.35 30.89 16.06
CA LYS A 391 0.40 29.63 16.14
C LYS A 391 0.77 29.09 14.76
N LEU A 392 -0.13 29.19 13.78
CA LEU A 392 0.15 28.85 12.38
C LEU A 392 1.32 29.67 11.84
N THR A 393 1.32 30.99 12.13
CA THR A 393 2.38 31.90 11.68
C THR A 393 3.71 31.55 12.35
N GLU A 394 3.72 31.36 13.68
CA GLU A 394 4.90 30.95 14.43
C GLU A 394 5.49 29.63 13.86
N LEU A 395 4.63 28.63 13.59
CA LEU A 395 5.04 27.35 13.03
C LEU A 395 5.67 27.52 11.64
N ALA A 396 5.06 28.32 10.78
CA ALA A 396 5.57 28.59 9.44
C ALA A 396 6.93 29.32 9.47
N GLU A 397 7.13 30.24 10.41
CA GLU A 397 8.41 30.94 10.60
C GLU A 397 9.50 29.99 11.08
N VAL A 398 9.20 29.13 12.04
CA VAL A 398 10.12 28.08 12.50
C VAL A 398 10.48 27.12 11.37
N LEU A 399 9.51 26.80 10.48
CA LEU A 399 9.78 25.98 9.28
C LEU A 399 10.69 26.69 8.29
N LEU A 400 10.52 28.00 8.09
CA LEU A 400 11.40 28.80 7.21
C LEU A 400 12.83 28.83 7.71
N GLU A 401 13.04 28.86 9.03
CA GLU A 401 14.36 28.88 9.67
C GLU A 401 15.02 27.49 9.66
N LYS A 402 14.29 26.46 10.12
CA LYS A 402 14.84 25.11 10.34
C LYS A 402 14.70 24.15 9.18
N GLU A 403 13.84 24.47 8.21
CA GLU A 403 13.45 23.65 7.05
C GLU A 403 12.83 22.28 7.38
N VAL A 404 13.12 21.73 8.55
CA VAL A 404 12.57 20.48 9.09
C VAL A 404 12.24 20.67 10.57
N ILE A 405 11.04 20.28 10.99
CA ILE A 405 10.60 20.30 12.36
C ILE A 405 10.00 18.94 12.76
N PHE A 406 10.09 18.60 14.04
CA PHE A 406 9.62 17.36 14.62
C PHE A 406 8.53 17.62 15.67
N LYS A 407 7.90 16.53 16.18
CA LYS A 407 6.84 16.59 17.19
C LYS A 407 7.18 17.53 18.36
N ASP A 408 8.41 17.48 18.87
CA ASP A 408 8.86 18.32 20.00
C ASP A 408 8.74 19.83 19.73
N ASN A 409 8.91 20.25 18.47
CA ASN A 409 8.74 21.66 18.09
C ASN A 409 7.26 22.05 18.10
N LEU A 410 6.39 21.14 17.64
CA LEU A 410 4.93 21.33 17.66
C LEU A 410 4.42 21.42 19.11
N GLU A 411 4.90 20.55 19.99
CA GLU A 411 4.54 20.60 21.41
C GLU A 411 4.93 21.92 22.10
N LYS A 412 6.03 22.54 21.67
CA LYS A 412 6.44 23.87 22.20
C LYS A 412 5.48 24.98 21.78
N ILE A 413 4.95 24.92 20.54
CA ILE A 413 4.07 25.95 19.96
C ILE A 413 2.61 25.73 20.39
N PHE A 414 2.13 24.50 20.30
CA PHE A 414 0.72 24.16 20.53
C PHE A 414 0.41 23.66 21.93
N GLY A 415 1.43 23.21 22.68
CA GLY A 415 1.26 22.41 23.89
C GLY A 415 1.13 20.92 23.56
N LYS A 416 1.01 20.08 24.58
CA LYS A 416 0.75 18.64 24.37
C LYS A 416 -0.55 18.46 23.58
N ARG A 417 -0.53 17.52 22.63
CA ARG A 417 -1.72 17.19 21.85
C ARG A 417 -2.80 16.64 22.80
N PRO A 418 -4.03 17.22 22.80
CA PRO A 418 -5.07 16.85 23.80
C PRO A 418 -5.52 15.39 23.68
N PHE A 419 -5.34 14.79 22.50
CA PHE A 419 -5.87 13.48 22.10
C PHE A 419 -4.85 12.36 22.10
N ASP A 420 -3.57 12.65 22.42
CA ASP A 420 -2.57 11.59 22.56
C ASP A 420 -3.02 10.66 23.70
N LYS A 421 -3.27 9.39 23.37
CA LYS A 421 -3.55 8.36 24.38
C LYS A 421 -2.40 8.37 25.37
N LYS A 422 -2.70 8.51 26.66
CA LYS A 422 -1.72 8.22 27.70
C LYS A 422 -1.22 6.80 27.44
N ASP A 423 0.10 6.62 27.37
CA ASP A 423 0.69 5.29 27.38
C ASP A 423 0.10 4.54 28.58
N GLU A 424 -0.90 3.70 28.34
CA GLU A 424 -1.31 2.71 29.32
C GLU A 424 -0.14 1.76 29.44
N PRO A 425 0.39 1.56 30.65
CA PRO A 425 1.41 0.54 30.86
C PRO A 425 0.79 -0.79 30.42
N SER A 426 1.49 -1.50 29.52
CA SER A 426 1.15 -2.86 29.14
C SER A 426 0.82 -3.65 30.40
N SER A 427 -0.46 -3.97 30.60
CA SER A 427 -0.87 -4.99 31.56
C SER A 427 -0.37 -6.33 31.03
N GLU A 428 0.90 -6.64 31.36
CA GLU A 428 1.30 -8.01 31.58
C GLU A 428 0.57 -8.43 32.86
N GLU A 429 -0.38 -9.35 32.71
CA GLU A 429 -0.84 -10.32 33.70
C GLU A 429 -2.28 -10.76 33.34
N GLU A 430 -2.44 -11.87 32.64
CA GLU A 430 -2.99 -13.16 33.06
C GLU A 430 -3.04 -14.14 31.89
#